data_4b744e6ad72f8a68a244e794640ee953
#
_entry.id   4b744e6ad72f8a68a244e794640ee953
#
_cell.length_a   1.000
_cell.length_b   1.000
_cell.length_c   1.000
_cell.angle_alpha   90.00
_cell.angle_beta   90.00
_cell.angle_gamma   90.00
#
_symmetry.space_group_name_H-M   'P 1'
#
loop_
_entity.id
_entity.type
_entity.pdbx_description
1 polymer ?
#
loop_
_entity_poly.entity_id
_entity_poly.type
_entity_poly.pdbx_seq_one_letter_code
_entity_poly.pdbx_strand_id
1 'polypeptide(L)'
;MLRIEDALDLILAHTPDARNRSEAVTLADSLGRILLQDVFSDLDMPPFDRARMDGYAVRSADLTTATPDNPARLKEIGEVAAGKAFNGFIGVGEAVRIMTGAPVPAGADAVQKIEVINAKDGVVEIQEPTKPGQNITPRGVEAKAGKLMVEAGAVITPAAAAVLATFGCAMVDVGVRPSLVVLSTGTELVEVWEKPRPAQIRNSNTFSLAGYAQAAGAEVLSAGIVRDDFDETKRAIAETAAIADVVMLSGGVSMGDYDLVKPALQELGAEIFVEKVAMHPGKPTVFAKLGETLIFGLPGNPVSVAVAFHLFARPALLQMQGAKEIHLPRVQAYAASNVKGAPPRRSHQPGRLTIRAGRAEVEPLKWAGSSDVVAFMQADVLIVVPEDRKGYEAGELVDVILLR
;
A
#
# COMPACT_ATOMS: atom_id res chain seq x y z
N MET A 1 32.47 4.83 1.48
CA MET A 1 31.06 5.08 1.12
C MET A 1 30.53 3.80 0.52
N LEU A 2 29.45 3.29 1.06
CA LEU A 2 28.73 2.15 0.50
C LEU A 2 27.89 2.61 -0.70
N ARG A 3 27.61 1.71 -1.65
CA ARG A 3 26.58 1.93 -2.64
C ARG A 3 25.21 1.87 -1.95
N ILE A 4 24.17 2.37 -2.59
CA ILE A 4 22.81 2.38 -2.01
C ILE A 4 22.31 0.97 -1.75
N GLU A 5 22.53 0.06 -2.69
CA GLU A 5 22.14 -1.34 -2.58
C GLU A 5 22.86 -2.02 -1.41
N ASP A 6 24.19 -1.88 -1.33
CA ASP A 6 25.00 -2.49 -0.26
C ASP A 6 24.58 -1.98 1.14
N ALA A 7 24.25 -0.68 1.24
CA ALA A 7 23.76 -0.09 2.49
C ALA A 7 22.37 -0.62 2.86
N LEU A 8 21.47 -0.74 1.88
CA LEU A 8 20.12 -1.27 2.09
C LEU A 8 20.17 -2.76 2.50
N ASP A 9 20.99 -3.56 1.83
CA ASP A 9 21.16 -4.98 2.15
C ASP A 9 21.65 -5.17 3.60
N LEU A 10 22.60 -4.34 4.05
CA LEU A 10 23.07 -4.34 5.44
C LEU A 10 21.95 -3.94 6.41
N ILE A 11 21.16 -2.92 6.09
CA ILE A 11 20.02 -2.50 6.92
C ILE A 11 19.01 -3.63 7.05
N LEU A 12 18.60 -4.22 5.93
CA LEU A 12 17.60 -5.29 5.92
C LEU A 12 18.11 -6.57 6.63
N ALA A 13 19.39 -6.90 6.46
CA ALA A 13 20.00 -8.05 7.14
C ALA A 13 19.97 -7.93 8.67
N HIS A 14 19.98 -6.69 9.22
CA HIS A 14 19.94 -6.43 10.66
C HIS A 14 18.56 -6.00 11.14
N THR A 15 17.56 -5.94 10.25
CA THR A 15 16.17 -5.62 10.58
C THR A 15 15.45 -6.90 11.00
N PRO A 16 14.75 -6.92 12.17
CA PRO A 16 13.98 -8.08 12.60
C PRO A 16 12.91 -8.49 11.59
N ASP A 17 12.67 -9.81 11.51
CA ASP A 17 11.56 -10.36 10.72
C ASP A 17 10.26 -10.35 11.55
N ALA A 18 9.16 -9.99 10.93
CA ALA A 18 7.82 -9.90 11.55
C ALA A 18 7.26 -11.26 12.01
N ARG A 19 7.79 -12.38 11.52
CA ARG A 19 7.23 -13.72 11.79
C ARG A 19 7.08 -14.04 13.27
N ASN A 20 7.83 -13.39 14.14
CA ASN A 20 7.80 -13.57 15.60
C ASN A 20 7.01 -12.46 16.33
N ARG A 21 6.38 -11.53 15.62
CA ARG A 21 5.69 -10.36 16.19
C ARG A 21 4.37 -10.14 15.47
N SER A 22 3.38 -11.00 15.77
CA SER A 22 2.02 -10.90 15.24
C SER A 22 1.03 -10.49 16.32
N GLU A 23 -0.06 -9.86 15.90
CA GLU A 23 -1.22 -9.60 16.73
C GLU A 23 -2.50 -9.88 15.94
N ALA A 24 -3.52 -10.41 16.64
CA ALA A 24 -4.84 -10.62 16.07
C ALA A 24 -5.66 -9.35 16.25
N VAL A 25 -6.18 -8.81 15.14
CA VAL A 25 -7.03 -7.61 15.15
C VAL A 25 -8.36 -7.88 14.48
N THR A 26 -9.38 -7.08 14.80
CA THR A 26 -10.65 -7.16 14.07
C THR A 26 -10.44 -6.75 12.61
N LEU A 27 -11.27 -7.24 11.70
CA LEU A 27 -11.19 -6.84 10.29
C LEU A 27 -11.35 -5.32 10.13
N ALA A 28 -12.14 -4.66 10.98
CA ALA A 28 -12.33 -3.22 10.96
C ALA A 28 -11.03 -2.46 11.30
N ASP A 29 -10.23 -2.98 12.23
CA ASP A 29 -8.96 -2.37 12.69
C ASP A 29 -7.77 -2.78 11.81
N SER A 30 -7.99 -3.67 10.83
CA SER A 30 -6.93 -4.24 10.01
C SER A 30 -6.53 -3.38 8.80
N LEU A 31 -7.29 -2.34 8.46
CA LEU A 31 -7.01 -1.51 7.28
C LEU A 31 -5.62 -0.86 7.36
N GLY A 32 -4.86 -1.02 6.28
CA GLY A 32 -3.48 -0.52 6.18
C GLY A 32 -2.44 -1.37 6.92
N ARG A 33 -2.84 -2.45 7.62
CA ARG A 33 -1.93 -3.41 8.27
C ARG A 33 -1.40 -4.42 7.24
N ILE A 34 -0.37 -5.14 7.61
CA ILE A 34 0.23 -6.20 6.79
C ILE A 34 -0.31 -7.55 7.27
N LEU A 35 -0.96 -8.29 6.38
CA LEU A 35 -1.48 -9.63 6.66
C LEU A 35 -0.31 -10.63 6.79
N LEU A 36 -0.30 -11.47 7.84
CA LEU A 36 0.79 -12.42 8.06
C LEU A 36 0.50 -13.86 7.66
N GLN A 37 -0.75 -14.17 7.31
CA GLN A 37 -1.15 -15.51 6.89
C GLN A 37 -1.86 -15.47 5.56
N ASP A 38 -1.65 -16.51 4.74
CA ASP A 38 -2.42 -16.72 3.53
C ASP A 38 -3.89 -16.97 3.87
N VAL A 39 -4.79 -16.32 3.15
CA VAL A 39 -6.23 -16.51 3.30
C VAL A 39 -6.79 -17.21 2.06
N PHE A 40 -7.41 -18.35 2.29
CA PHE A 40 -8.02 -19.15 1.26
C PHE A 40 -9.56 -19.05 1.35
N SER A 41 -10.21 -19.16 0.20
CA SER A 41 -11.68 -19.24 0.16
C SER A 41 -12.17 -20.50 0.88
N ASP A 42 -13.10 -20.36 1.81
CA ASP A 42 -13.74 -21.46 2.54
C ASP A 42 -14.90 -22.12 1.74
N LEU A 43 -15.38 -21.42 0.70
CA LEU A 43 -16.49 -21.85 -0.14
C LEU A 43 -16.34 -21.38 -1.60
N ASP A 44 -17.13 -21.98 -2.49
CA ASP A 44 -17.26 -21.50 -3.87
C ASP A 44 -17.90 -20.10 -3.91
N MET A 45 -17.41 -19.20 -4.76
CA MET A 45 -18.00 -17.88 -4.98
C MET A 45 -18.43 -17.71 -6.46
N PRO A 46 -19.68 -17.41 -6.75
CA PRO A 46 -20.82 -17.47 -5.83
C PRO A 46 -21.08 -18.90 -5.33
N PRO A 47 -21.74 -19.07 -4.15
CA PRO A 47 -21.94 -20.38 -3.53
C PRO A 47 -23.03 -21.24 -4.22
N PHE A 48 -23.76 -20.67 -5.15
CA PHE A 48 -24.80 -21.29 -5.96
C PHE A 48 -24.88 -20.65 -7.34
N ASP A 49 -25.54 -21.29 -8.29
CA ASP A 49 -25.90 -20.68 -9.56
C ASP A 49 -26.84 -19.50 -9.32
N ARG A 50 -26.46 -18.30 -9.75
CA ARG A 50 -27.08 -17.05 -9.38
C ARG A 50 -27.69 -16.33 -10.59
N ALA A 51 -28.94 -15.85 -10.46
CA ALA A 51 -29.57 -15.02 -11.48
C ALA A 51 -28.83 -13.67 -11.66
N ARG A 52 -28.56 -13.30 -12.90
CA ARG A 52 -27.89 -12.03 -13.25
C ARG A 52 -28.86 -10.86 -13.43
N MET A 53 -30.15 -11.12 -13.53
CA MET A 53 -31.19 -10.10 -13.74
C MET A 53 -32.53 -10.57 -13.23
N ASP A 54 -33.45 -9.65 -13.05
CA ASP A 54 -34.84 -9.93 -12.71
C ASP A 54 -35.56 -10.58 -13.89
N GLY A 55 -36.41 -11.55 -13.60
CA GLY A 55 -37.15 -12.27 -14.64
C GLY A 55 -37.74 -13.58 -14.16
N TYR A 56 -37.64 -14.59 -14.99
CA TYR A 56 -38.15 -15.95 -14.68
C TYR A 56 -37.10 -17.01 -14.91
N ALA A 57 -36.89 -17.85 -13.91
CA ALA A 57 -36.14 -19.09 -14.06
C ALA A 57 -36.97 -20.08 -14.82
N VAL A 58 -36.39 -20.63 -15.88
CA VAL A 58 -37.08 -21.47 -16.88
C VAL A 58 -36.19 -22.62 -17.36
N ARG A 59 -36.80 -23.59 -17.99
CA ARG A 59 -36.11 -24.55 -18.81
C ARG A 59 -35.99 -23.98 -20.23
N SER A 60 -34.80 -23.81 -20.73
CA SER A 60 -34.54 -23.24 -22.06
C SER A 60 -35.20 -24.09 -23.17
N ALA A 61 -35.32 -25.40 -22.96
CA ALA A 61 -35.98 -26.32 -23.89
C ALA A 61 -37.46 -25.97 -24.13
N ASP A 62 -38.15 -25.36 -23.16
CA ASP A 62 -39.57 -24.98 -23.28
C ASP A 62 -39.76 -23.70 -24.08
N LEU A 63 -38.69 -23.00 -24.42
CA LEU A 63 -38.70 -21.67 -25.08
C LEU A 63 -38.12 -21.70 -26.50
N THR A 64 -37.77 -22.88 -27.03
CA THR A 64 -37.03 -22.99 -28.31
C THR A 64 -37.77 -22.40 -29.49
N THR A 65 -39.11 -22.36 -29.48
CA THR A 65 -39.99 -21.89 -30.55
C THR A 65 -40.69 -20.56 -30.21
N ALA A 66 -40.34 -19.93 -29.09
CA ALA A 66 -40.95 -18.70 -28.62
C ALA A 66 -40.65 -17.52 -29.56
N THR A 67 -41.69 -16.80 -29.96
CA THR A 67 -41.63 -15.57 -30.79
C THR A 67 -42.66 -14.58 -30.28
N PRO A 68 -42.57 -13.27 -30.64
CA PRO A 68 -43.61 -12.30 -30.29
C PRO A 68 -45.01 -12.68 -30.79
N ASP A 69 -45.10 -13.32 -31.95
CA ASP A 69 -46.39 -13.72 -32.55
C ASP A 69 -46.88 -15.11 -31.99
N ASN A 70 -45.98 -15.89 -31.43
CA ASN A 70 -46.27 -17.19 -30.81
C ASN A 70 -45.46 -17.38 -29.50
N PRO A 71 -45.85 -16.67 -28.43
CA PRO A 71 -45.11 -16.74 -27.15
C PRO A 71 -45.27 -18.12 -26.51
N ALA A 72 -44.20 -18.55 -25.84
CA ALA A 72 -44.27 -19.73 -24.99
C ALA A 72 -45.07 -19.40 -23.72
N ARG A 73 -46.03 -20.28 -23.37
CA ARG A 73 -46.88 -20.11 -22.19
C ARG A 73 -46.45 -21.09 -21.10
N LEU A 74 -45.98 -20.56 -19.98
CA LEU A 74 -45.55 -21.32 -18.82
C LEU A 74 -46.44 -21.02 -17.61
N LYS A 75 -46.61 -21.99 -16.73
CA LYS A 75 -47.29 -21.79 -15.44
C LYS A 75 -46.33 -21.22 -14.42
N GLU A 76 -46.70 -20.09 -13.80
CA GLU A 76 -45.98 -19.56 -12.64
C GLU A 76 -46.26 -20.44 -11.43
N ILE A 77 -45.20 -21.03 -10.83
CA ILE A 77 -45.30 -21.91 -9.67
C ILE A 77 -44.73 -21.34 -8.40
N GLY A 78 -44.17 -20.13 -8.43
CA GLY A 78 -43.62 -19.44 -7.26
C GLY A 78 -42.68 -18.29 -7.60
N GLU A 79 -42.08 -17.75 -6.54
CA GLU A 79 -41.14 -16.64 -6.61
C GLU A 79 -39.95 -16.89 -5.71
N VAL A 80 -38.74 -16.44 -6.15
CA VAL A 80 -37.49 -16.44 -5.39
C VAL A 80 -36.91 -15.07 -5.33
N ALA A 81 -36.93 -14.46 -4.15
CA ALA A 81 -36.23 -13.21 -3.86
C ALA A 81 -34.78 -13.49 -3.44
N ALA A 82 -33.91 -12.47 -3.50
CA ALA A 82 -32.57 -12.55 -2.94
C ALA A 82 -32.58 -12.95 -1.45
N GLY A 83 -31.70 -13.88 -1.08
CA GLY A 83 -31.64 -14.43 0.29
C GLY A 83 -32.68 -15.51 0.60
N LYS A 84 -33.50 -15.94 -0.37
CA LYS A 84 -34.43 -17.06 -0.25
C LYS A 84 -34.09 -18.15 -1.28
N ALA A 85 -34.42 -19.39 -0.97
CA ALA A 85 -34.32 -20.51 -1.90
C ALA A 85 -35.74 -21.01 -2.26
N PHE A 86 -35.89 -21.49 -3.47
CA PHE A 86 -37.11 -22.21 -3.92
C PHE A 86 -37.01 -23.69 -3.55
N ASN A 87 -37.93 -24.17 -2.72
CA ASN A 87 -37.92 -25.57 -2.24
C ASN A 87 -38.68 -26.51 -3.17
N GLY A 88 -38.69 -26.21 -4.48
CA GLY A 88 -39.37 -27.02 -5.49
C GLY A 88 -38.45 -27.34 -6.65
N PHE A 89 -39.06 -27.95 -7.67
CA PHE A 89 -38.40 -28.29 -8.93
C PHE A 89 -39.23 -27.73 -10.09
N ILE A 90 -38.58 -27.10 -11.05
CA ILE A 90 -39.22 -26.56 -12.24
C ILE A 90 -39.37 -27.67 -13.27
N GLY A 91 -40.62 -28.11 -13.50
CA GLY A 91 -40.98 -29.08 -14.49
C GLY A 91 -41.17 -28.49 -15.88
N VAL A 92 -41.60 -29.36 -16.84
CA VAL A 92 -41.96 -28.94 -18.21
C VAL A 92 -43.15 -27.96 -18.17
N GLY A 93 -43.07 -26.84 -18.85
CA GLY A 93 -44.14 -25.83 -18.92
C GLY A 93 -44.30 -25.02 -17.65
N GLU A 94 -43.32 -25.01 -16.75
CA GLU A 94 -43.34 -24.22 -15.50
C GLU A 94 -42.25 -23.15 -15.47
N ALA A 95 -42.51 -22.09 -14.72
CA ALA A 95 -41.57 -20.99 -14.49
C ALA A 95 -41.66 -20.50 -13.05
N VAL A 96 -40.53 -19.99 -12.51
CA VAL A 96 -40.45 -19.37 -11.19
C VAL A 96 -39.95 -17.94 -11.35
N ARG A 97 -40.68 -16.96 -10.81
CA ARG A 97 -40.21 -15.59 -10.79
C ARG A 97 -38.93 -15.48 -9.97
N ILE A 98 -37.91 -14.83 -10.49
CA ILE A 98 -36.60 -14.76 -9.86
C ILE A 98 -36.06 -13.34 -9.89
N MET A 99 -35.47 -12.91 -8.76
CA MET A 99 -34.80 -11.61 -8.64
C MET A 99 -33.30 -11.74 -8.84
N THR A 100 -32.67 -10.68 -9.27
CA THR A 100 -31.21 -10.55 -9.39
C THR A 100 -30.53 -10.98 -8.10
N GLY A 101 -29.50 -11.82 -8.20
CA GLY A 101 -28.75 -12.35 -7.07
C GLY A 101 -29.37 -13.56 -6.37
N ALA A 102 -30.61 -13.94 -6.71
CA ALA A 102 -31.24 -15.11 -6.13
C ALA A 102 -30.67 -16.43 -6.69
N PRO A 103 -30.67 -17.53 -5.90
CA PRO A 103 -30.28 -18.85 -6.38
C PRO A 103 -31.26 -19.36 -7.43
N VAL A 104 -30.71 -19.89 -8.54
CA VAL A 104 -31.52 -20.49 -9.61
C VAL A 104 -32.15 -21.79 -9.10
N PRO A 105 -33.48 -21.93 -9.19
CA PRO A 105 -34.18 -23.13 -8.74
C PRO A 105 -33.77 -24.41 -9.51
N ALA A 106 -33.82 -25.55 -8.84
CA ALA A 106 -33.59 -26.82 -9.46
C ALA A 106 -34.58 -27.08 -10.60
N GLY A 107 -34.08 -27.60 -11.72
CA GLY A 107 -34.85 -27.83 -12.93
C GLY A 107 -34.76 -26.70 -13.97
N ALA A 108 -34.45 -25.49 -13.58
CA ALA A 108 -34.12 -24.39 -14.51
C ALA A 108 -32.67 -24.48 -14.99
N ASP A 109 -32.46 -24.14 -16.24
CA ASP A 109 -31.12 -23.99 -16.84
C ASP A 109 -30.88 -22.60 -17.45
N ALA A 110 -31.85 -21.69 -17.34
CA ALA A 110 -31.75 -20.30 -17.81
C ALA A 110 -32.64 -19.35 -17.01
N VAL A 111 -32.31 -18.06 -17.07
CA VAL A 111 -33.19 -16.98 -16.61
C VAL A 111 -33.56 -16.10 -17.80
N GLN A 112 -34.86 -15.95 -18.06
CA GLN A 112 -35.34 -15.00 -19.06
C GLN A 112 -35.66 -13.67 -18.42
N LYS A 113 -35.21 -12.60 -19.06
CA LYS A 113 -35.33 -11.23 -18.56
C LYS A 113 -36.79 -10.75 -18.55
N ILE A 114 -37.17 -9.93 -17.57
CA ILE A 114 -38.55 -9.46 -17.38
C ILE A 114 -39.07 -8.64 -18.56
N GLU A 115 -38.23 -7.97 -19.33
CA GLU A 115 -38.58 -7.04 -20.40
C GLU A 115 -39.22 -7.72 -21.61
N VAL A 116 -39.09 -9.03 -21.76
CA VAL A 116 -39.67 -9.80 -22.86
C VAL A 116 -40.77 -10.77 -22.38
N ILE A 117 -41.31 -10.49 -21.21
CA ILE A 117 -42.29 -11.34 -20.52
C ILE A 117 -43.58 -10.57 -20.27
N ASN A 118 -44.70 -11.23 -20.50
CA ASN A 118 -46.02 -10.79 -20.07
C ASN A 118 -46.57 -11.83 -19.08
N ALA A 119 -46.69 -11.47 -17.81
CA ALA A 119 -47.18 -12.38 -16.76
C ALA A 119 -48.51 -11.86 -16.23
N LYS A 120 -49.53 -12.70 -16.31
CA LYS A 120 -50.88 -12.42 -15.85
C LYS A 120 -51.61 -13.67 -15.42
N ASP A 121 -52.34 -13.58 -14.29
CA ASP A 121 -53.20 -14.61 -13.77
C ASP A 121 -52.50 -16.00 -13.62
N GLY A 122 -51.21 -16.01 -13.20
CA GLY A 122 -50.40 -17.21 -13.01
C GLY A 122 -49.89 -17.87 -14.31
N VAL A 123 -50.03 -17.16 -15.44
CA VAL A 123 -49.48 -17.57 -16.74
C VAL A 123 -48.39 -16.60 -17.16
N VAL A 124 -47.24 -17.13 -17.57
CA VAL A 124 -46.07 -16.37 -18.02
C VAL A 124 -45.91 -16.57 -19.53
N GLU A 125 -46.13 -15.54 -20.31
CA GLU A 125 -45.92 -15.54 -21.75
C GLU A 125 -44.55 -14.96 -22.08
N ILE A 126 -43.70 -15.78 -22.70
CA ILE A 126 -42.31 -15.43 -23.03
C ILE A 126 -42.18 -15.35 -24.57
N GLN A 127 -41.69 -14.19 -25.04
CA GLN A 127 -41.71 -13.85 -26.47
C GLN A 127 -40.37 -14.15 -27.18
N GLU A 128 -39.33 -14.55 -26.46
CA GLU A 128 -38.02 -14.81 -27.04
C GLU A 128 -37.47 -16.19 -26.57
N PRO A 129 -36.79 -16.94 -27.46
CA PRO A 129 -36.10 -18.16 -27.04
C PRO A 129 -34.93 -17.82 -26.10
N THR A 130 -34.54 -18.79 -25.28
CA THR A 130 -33.46 -18.65 -24.29
C THR A 130 -32.50 -19.84 -24.44
N LYS A 131 -31.20 -19.58 -24.26
CA LYS A 131 -30.16 -20.62 -24.33
C LYS A 131 -29.82 -21.13 -22.92
N PRO A 132 -29.39 -22.39 -22.79
CA PRO A 132 -28.86 -22.91 -21.51
C PRO A 132 -27.76 -22.02 -20.98
N GLY A 133 -27.77 -21.73 -19.67
CA GLY A 133 -26.85 -20.84 -18.98
C GLY A 133 -27.11 -19.34 -19.16
N GLN A 134 -28.09 -18.97 -19.99
CA GLN A 134 -28.37 -17.55 -20.24
C GLN A 134 -28.82 -16.85 -18.95
N ASN A 135 -28.17 -15.66 -18.65
CA ASN A 135 -28.41 -14.86 -17.48
C ASN A 135 -28.19 -15.56 -16.13
N ILE A 136 -27.39 -16.61 -16.13
CA ILE A 136 -26.91 -17.30 -14.92
C ILE A 136 -25.43 -17.03 -14.71
N THR A 137 -25.04 -16.71 -13.48
CA THR A 137 -23.65 -16.75 -13.04
C THR A 137 -23.42 -18.11 -12.37
N PRO A 138 -22.59 -18.99 -12.94
CA PRO A 138 -22.36 -20.31 -12.39
C PRO A 138 -21.70 -20.28 -11.01
N ARG A 139 -22.04 -21.24 -10.17
CA ARG A 139 -21.39 -21.48 -8.89
C ARG A 139 -19.86 -21.57 -9.05
N GLY A 140 -19.11 -20.85 -8.21
CA GLY A 140 -17.67 -20.94 -8.14
C GLY A 140 -16.93 -20.37 -9.35
N VAL A 141 -17.58 -19.58 -10.20
CA VAL A 141 -16.92 -18.95 -11.36
C VAL A 141 -15.94 -17.85 -10.93
N GLU A 142 -16.18 -17.18 -9.82
CA GLU A 142 -15.31 -16.11 -9.28
C GLU A 142 -14.16 -16.74 -8.47
N ALA A 143 -14.45 -17.69 -7.58
CA ALA A 143 -13.46 -18.45 -6.83
C ALA A 143 -14.00 -19.85 -6.48
N LYS A 144 -13.12 -20.85 -6.54
CA LYS A 144 -13.38 -22.18 -6.00
C LYS A 144 -12.92 -22.24 -4.55
N ALA A 145 -13.60 -23.05 -3.74
CA ALA A 145 -13.17 -23.36 -2.39
C ALA A 145 -11.70 -23.84 -2.39
N GLY A 146 -10.89 -23.35 -1.45
CA GLY A 146 -9.45 -23.61 -1.37
C GLY A 146 -8.58 -22.75 -2.28
N LYS A 147 -9.12 -21.77 -3.02
CA LYS A 147 -8.32 -20.82 -3.80
C LYS A 147 -7.68 -19.78 -2.87
N LEU A 148 -6.39 -19.50 -3.07
CA LEU A 148 -5.70 -18.38 -2.39
C LEU A 148 -6.34 -17.06 -2.82
N MET A 149 -6.82 -16.29 -1.85
CA MET A 149 -7.52 -15.03 -2.05
C MET A 149 -6.67 -13.80 -1.69
N VAL A 150 -5.96 -13.86 -0.57
CA VAL A 150 -5.02 -12.81 -0.14
C VAL A 150 -3.76 -13.48 0.38
N GLU A 151 -2.61 -13.10 -0.17
CA GLU A 151 -1.30 -13.63 0.24
C GLU A 151 -0.82 -12.96 1.54
N ALA A 152 -0.08 -13.71 2.34
CA ALA A 152 0.73 -13.17 3.43
C ALA A 152 1.71 -12.11 2.90
N GLY A 153 1.93 -11.06 3.70
CA GLY A 153 2.75 -9.91 3.32
C GLY A 153 2.01 -8.83 2.51
N ALA A 154 0.76 -9.05 2.16
CA ALA A 154 -0.05 -8.04 1.49
C ALA A 154 -0.54 -6.96 2.46
N VAL A 155 -0.62 -5.72 1.98
CA VAL A 155 -1.32 -4.63 2.68
C VAL A 155 -2.81 -4.86 2.60
N ILE A 156 -3.50 -4.84 3.74
CA ILE A 156 -4.97 -4.94 3.79
C ILE A 156 -5.58 -3.61 3.30
N THR A 157 -5.83 -3.55 2.00
CA THR A 157 -6.56 -2.44 1.37
C THR A 157 -8.05 -2.57 1.62
N PRO A 158 -8.89 -1.53 1.36
CA PRO A 158 -10.35 -1.67 1.41
C PRO A 158 -10.89 -2.81 0.53
N ALA A 159 -10.28 -3.04 -0.64
CA ALA A 159 -10.66 -4.16 -1.51
C ALA A 159 -10.26 -5.51 -0.92
N ALA A 160 -9.06 -5.62 -0.32
CA ALA A 160 -8.66 -6.84 0.39
C ALA A 160 -9.56 -7.11 1.59
N ALA A 161 -9.94 -6.09 2.37
CA ALA A 161 -10.87 -6.24 3.49
C ALA A 161 -12.25 -6.75 3.03
N ALA A 162 -12.75 -6.29 1.88
CA ALA A 162 -14.00 -6.82 1.31
C ALA A 162 -13.89 -8.32 0.96
N VAL A 163 -12.75 -8.74 0.40
CA VAL A 163 -12.48 -10.16 0.11
C VAL A 163 -12.40 -10.96 1.41
N LEU A 164 -11.65 -10.49 2.41
CA LEU A 164 -11.54 -11.13 3.72
C LEU A 164 -12.91 -11.30 4.40
N ALA A 165 -13.75 -10.25 4.34
CA ALA A 165 -15.12 -10.30 4.85
C ALA A 165 -15.98 -11.32 4.11
N THR A 166 -15.86 -11.41 2.79
CA THR A 166 -16.59 -12.35 1.96
C THR A 166 -16.31 -13.82 2.36
N PHE A 167 -15.08 -14.10 2.79
CA PHE A 167 -14.65 -15.43 3.24
C PHE A 167 -14.61 -15.58 4.77
N GLY A 168 -15.37 -14.76 5.50
CA GLY A 168 -15.66 -14.95 6.92
C GLY A 168 -14.54 -14.58 7.89
N CYS A 169 -13.50 -13.86 7.45
CA CYS A 169 -12.39 -13.44 8.30
C CYS A 169 -12.81 -12.28 9.21
N ALA A 170 -13.44 -12.57 10.34
CA ALA A 170 -13.80 -11.56 11.35
C ALA A 170 -12.58 -11.01 12.10
N MET A 171 -11.57 -11.86 12.29
CA MET A 171 -10.26 -11.55 12.86
C MET A 171 -9.16 -11.93 11.86
N VAL A 172 -8.06 -11.20 11.87
CA VAL A 172 -6.89 -11.47 11.02
C VAL A 172 -5.61 -11.26 11.81
N ASP A 173 -4.60 -12.09 11.51
CA ASP A 173 -3.26 -11.93 12.07
C ASP A 173 -2.46 -10.95 11.21
N VAL A 174 -1.95 -9.91 11.86
CA VAL A 174 -1.20 -8.83 11.21
C VAL A 174 0.15 -8.61 11.90
N GLY A 175 1.11 -8.06 11.17
CA GLY A 175 2.39 -7.66 11.74
C GLY A 175 2.21 -6.55 12.79
N VAL A 176 2.89 -6.67 13.93
CA VAL A 176 2.90 -5.62 14.96
C VAL A 176 3.53 -4.34 14.38
N ARG A 177 2.93 -3.21 14.67
CA ARG A 177 3.49 -1.91 14.28
C ARG A 177 4.79 -1.65 15.04
N PRO A 178 5.92 -1.36 14.38
CA PRO A 178 7.13 -0.99 15.10
C PRO A 178 6.94 0.34 15.83
N SER A 179 7.31 0.37 17.11
CA SER A 179 7.36 1.59 17.91
C SER A 179 8.56 2.44 17.51
N LEU A 180 8.35 3.77 17.40
CA LEU A 180 9.35 4.67 16.85
C LEU A 180 9.43 5.99 17.62
N VAL A 181 10.65 6.48 17.82
CA VAL A 181 10.93 7.82 18.34
C VAL A 181 11.70 8.63 17.30
N VAL A 182 11.35 9.91 17.15
CA VAL A 182 12.04 10.86 16.27
C VAL A 182 12.72 11.94 17.11
N LEU A 183 14.02 12.12 16.92
CA LEU A 183 14.82 13.17 17.55
C LEU A 183 15.46 14.06 16.48
N SER A 184 15.26 15.37 16.56
CA SER A 184 15.98 16.32 15.71
C SER A 184 17.05 17.04 16.53
N THR A 185 18.28 17.10 16.02
CA THR A 185 19.40 17.79 16.69
C THR A 185 19.79 19.03 15.90
N GLY A 186 20.08 20.11 16.60
CA GLY A 186 20.52 21.39 16.01
C GLY A 186 20.29 22.55 16.97
N THR A 187 21.34 23.30 17.27
CA THR A 187 21.25 24.53 18.09
C THR A 187 20.45 25.64 17.40
N GLU A 188 20.32 25.56 16.09
CA GLU A 188 19.49 26.46 15.28
C GLU A 188 18.01 26.18 15.36
N LEU A 189 17.61 24.99 15.86
CA LEU A 189 16.22 24.54 15.84
C LEU A 189 15.40 25.18 16.96
N VAL A 190 14.21 25.63 16.59
CA VAL A 190 13.18 26.06 17.53
C VAL A 190 11.88 25.31 17.23
N GLU A 191 10.98 25.28 18.21
CA GLU A 191 9.68 24.66 18.06
C GLU A 191 8.80 25.38 17.02
N VAL A 192 7.84 24.66 16.44
CA VAL A 192 7.02 25.19 15.34
C VAL A 192 6.17 26.39 15.72
N TRP A 193 5.79 26.50 17.01
CA TRP A 193 5.04 27.64 17.54
C TRP A 193 5.90 28.85 17.91
N GLU A 194 7.23 28.70 17.93
CA GLU A 194 8.14 29.79 18.23
C GLU A 194 8.46 30.60 16.97
N LYS A 195 8.67 31.91 17.15
CA LYS A 195 9.18 32.76 16.08
C LYS A 195 10.70 32.67 16.07
N PRO A 196 11.32 32.18 14.96
CA PRO A 196 12.78 32.10 14.89
C PRO A 196 13.46 33.46 15.06
N ARG A 197 14.53 33.51 15.85
CA ARG A 197 15.46 34.63 15.93
C ARG A 197 16.45 34.56 14.75
N PRO A 198 17.29 35.57 14.51
CA PRO A 198 18.38 35.46 13.54
C PRO A 198 19.20 34.17 13.75
N ALA A 199 19.50 33.47 12.68
CA ALA A 199 20.18 32.16 12.65
C ALA A 199 19.40 30.96 13.23
N GLN A 200 18.13 31.11 13.53
CA GLN A 200 17.25 29.99 13.93
C GLN A 200 16.25 29.60 12.83
N ILE A 201 15.88 28.33 12.81
CA ILE A 201 14.86 27.78 11.92
C ILE A 201 13.89 26.89 12.72
N ARG A 202 12.66 26.75 12.23
CA ARG A 202 11.71 25.82 12.85
C ARG A 202 12.04 24.37 12.53
N ASN A 203 11.86 23.50 13.51
CA ASN A 203 12.02 22.08 13.35
C ASN A 203 10.90 21.51 12.45
N SER A 204 11.23 21.22 11.20
CA SER A 204 10.32 20.60 10.23
C SER A 204 10.55 19.09 10.09
N ASN A 205 11.78 18.62 10.36
CA ASN A 205 12.16 17.23 10.13
C ASN A 205 11.44 16.26 11.08
N THR A 206 11.23 16.64 12.32
CA THR A 206 10.47 15.84 13.29
C THR A 206 9.06 15.50 12.75
N PHE A 207 8.37 16.51 12.22
CA PHE A 207 7.01 16.33 11.69
C PHE A 207 6.99 15.49 10.41
N SER A 208 7.94 15.75 9.49
CA SER A 208 8.00 14.98 8.25
C SER A 208 8.38 13.52 8.49
N LEU A 209 9.38 13.25 9.35
CA LEU A 209 9.77 11.88 9.71
C LEU A 209 8.66 11.12 10.44
N ALA A 210 8.01 11.76 11.41
CA ALA A 210 6.87 11.17 12.10
C ALA A 210 5.74 10.82 11.11
N GLY A 211 5.41 11.74 10.19
CA GLY A 211 4.41 11.50 9.16
C GLY A 211 4.79 10.38 8.19
N TYR A 212 6.04 10.33 7.74
CA TYR A 212 6.53 9.24 6.88
C TYR A 212 6.53 7.89 7.60
N ALA A 213 6.93 7.86 8.87
CA ALA A 213 6.93 6.65 9.69
C ALA A 213 5.50 6.12 9.91
N GLN A 214 4.56 7.00 10.23
CA GLN A 214 3.14 6.65 10.36
C GLN A 214 2.57 6.12 9.03
N ALA A 215 2.89 6.76 7.91
CA ALA A 215 2.48 6.30 6.58
C ALA A 215 3.10 4.93 6.21
N ALA A 216 4.26 4.59 6.79
CA ALA A 216 4.89 3.27 6.69
C ALA A 216 4.38 2.27 7.75
N GLY A 217 3.36 2.61 8.52
CA GLY A 217 2.71 1.75 9.49
C GLY A 217 3.34 1.73 10.90
N ALA A 218 4.34 2.56 11.19
CA ALA A 218 4.94 2.64 12.52
C ALA A 218 4.06 3.41 13.51
N GLU A 219 4.19 3.07 14.80
CA GLU A 219 3.62 3.82 15.91
C GLU A 219 4.66 4.82 16.44
N VAL A 220 4.40 6.12 16.26
CA VAL A 220 5.30 7.18 16.74
C VAL A 220 4.97 7.50 18.19
N LEU A 221 5.84 7.06 19.11
CA LEU A 221 5.69 7.25 20.55
C LEU A 221 5.97 8.69 20.99
N SER A 222 7.02 9.29 20.43
CA SER A 222 7.38 10.67 20.70
C SER A 222 8.22 11.26 19.56
N ALA A 223 8.23 12.60 19.49
CA ALA A 223 9.02 13.33 18.53
C ALA A 223 9.41 14.70 19.14
N GLY A 224 10.69 15.12 19.01
CA GLY A 224 11.15 16.34 19.65
C GLY A 224 12.55 16.77 19.23
N ILE A 225 13.01 17.87 19.86
CA ILE A 225 14.35 18.46 19.66
C ILE A 225 15.26 18.00 20.81
N VAL A 226 16.48 17.61 20.47
CA VAL A 226 17.61 17.43 21.40
C VAL A 226 18.63 18.50 21.09
N ARG A 227 19.20 19.14 22.11
CA ARG A 227 20.24 20.13 21.92
C ARG A 227 21.54 19.48 21.43
N ASP A 228 22.37 20.26 20.71
CA ASP A 228 23.71 19.82 20.30
C ASP A 228 24.69 19.83 21.50
N ASP A 229 24.39 18.98 22.47
CA ASP A 229 25.20 18.65 23.62
C ASP A 229 25.44 17.16 23.63
N PHE A 230 26.68 16.73 23.86
CA PHE A 230 27.07 15.34 23.77
C PHE A 230 26.36 14.45 24.79
N ASP A 231 26.34 14.90 26.06
CA ASP A 231 25.74 14.12 27.15
C ASP A 231 24.22 14.08 27.02
N GLU A 232 23.60 15.17 26.55
CA GLU A 232 22.16 15.23 26.28
C GLU A 232 21.80 14.30 25.10
N THR A 233 22.57 14.34 24.01
CA THR A 233 22.37 13.46 22.84
C THR A 233 22.52 11.98 23.23
N LYS A 234 23.58 11.63 23.94
CA LYS A 234 23.83 10.27 24.43
C LYS A 234 22.72 9.77 25.34
N ARG A 235 22.28 10.58 26.30
CA ARG A 235 21.18 10.26 27.20
C ARG A 235 19.87 10.06 26.43
N ALA A 236 19.52 10.98 25.51
CA ALA A 236 18.31 10.88 24.72
C ALA A 236 18.26 9.63 23.85
N ILE A 237 19.39 9.23 23.23
CA ILE A 237 19.52 7.97 22.49
C ILE A 237 19.28 6.79 23.41
N ALA A 238 19.93 6.75 24.58
CA ALA A 238 19.81 5.62 25.52
C ALA A 238 18.38 5.46 26.05
N GLU A 239 17.74 6.57 26.47
CA GLU A 239 16.38 6.56 27.00
C GLU A 239 15.35 6.14 25.92
N THR A 240 15.50 6.64 24.71
CA THR A 240 14.56 6.31 23.61
C THR A 240 14.77 4.91 23.06
N ALA A 241 16.01 4.41 23.01
CA ALA A 241 16.30 3.02 22.63
C ALA A 241 15.76 2.00 23.64
N ALA A 242 15.55 2.38 24.89
CA ALA A 242 14.96 1.50 25.89
C ALA A 242 13.45 1.27 25.72
N ILE A 243 12.76 2.11 24.95
CA ILE A 243 11.29 2.10 24.84
C ILE A 243 10.78 1.93 23.41
N ALA A 244 11.65 2.01 22.39
CA ALA A 244 11.25 1.97 20.99
C ALA A 244 12.02 0.91 20.20
N ASP A 245 11.37 0.32 19.22
CA ASP A 245 12.00 -0.59 18.26
C ASP A 245 12.94 0.16 17.30
N VAL A 246 12.63 1.43 17.03
CA VAL A 246 13.37 2.27 16.07
C VAL A 246 13.55 3.68 16.64
N VAL A 247 14.76 4.21 16.58
CA VAL A 247 15.06 5.62 16.86
C VAL A 247 15.57 6.28 15.58
N MET A 248 14.96 7.38 15.18
CA MET A 248 15.41 8.19 14.05
C MET A 248 15.94 9.51 14.55
N LEU A 249 17.20 9.80 14.22
CA LEU A 249 17.83 11.10 14.50
C LEU A 249 17.96 11.89 13.20
N SER A 250 17.64 13.17 13.24
CA SER A 250 17.83 14.10 12.11
C SER A 250 18.77 15.22 12.52
N GLY A 251 19.88 15.36 11.83
CA GLY A 251 20.99 16.26 12.20
C GLY A 251 22.09 15.55 12.98
N GLY A 252 23.21 16.22 13.24
CA GLY A 252 24.34 15.68 14.02
C GLY A 252 25.07 14.47 13.41
N VAL A 253 24.88 14.14 12.12
CA VAL A 253 25.44 12.96 11.44
C VAL A 253 26.44 13.31 10.30
N SER A 254 26.80 14.57 10.12
CA SER A 254 27.76 15.02 9.10
C SER A 254 29.20 14.92 9.60
N MET A 255 30.17 15.48 8.89
CA MET A 255 31.61 15.39 9.22
C MET A 255 32.15 16.63 9.94
N GLY A 256 31.31 17.43 10.60
CA GLY A 256 31.73 18.62 11.33
C GLY A 256 32.06 18.32 12.79
N ASP A 257 32.70 19.31 13.47
CA ASP A 257 33.04 19.25 14.90
C ASP A 257 31.80 19.08 15.82
N TYR A 258 30.60 19.28 15.28
CA TYR A 258 29.31 19.13 15.95
C TYR A 258 28.57 17.82 15.57
N ASP A 259 29.28 16.83 15.03
CA ASP A 259 28.69 15.51 14.73
C ASP A 259 28.70 14.63 15.97
N LEU A 260 27.72 14.81 16.83
CA LEU A 260 27.65 14.17 18.15
C LEU A 260 27.00 12.78 18.13
N VAL A 261 26.23 12.46 17.11
CA VAL A 261 25.44 11.21 17.06
C VAL A 261 26.34 9.97 17.01
N LYS A 262 27.33 9.94 16.11
CA LYS A 262 28.21 8.76 16.00
C LYS A 262 29.08 8.52 17.23
N PRO A 263 29.76 9.53 17.80
CA PRO A 263 30.46 9.36 19.07
C PRO A 263 29.57 8.87 20.21
N ALA A 264 28.34 9.42 20.31
CA ALA A 264 27.37 9.00 21.32
C ALA A 264 26.96 7.51 21.15
N LEU A 265 26.70 7.08 19.91
CA LEU A 265 26.41 5.68 19.59
C LEU A 265 27.56 4.76 19.94
N GLN A 266 28.81 5.15 19.65
CA GLN A 266 30.01 4.40 19.98
C GLN A 266 30.19 4.22 21.50
N GLU A 267 30.00 5.30 22.27
CA GLU A 267 30.09 5.23 23.74
C GLU A 267 28.96 4.40 24.36
N LEU A 268 27.78 4.34 23.72
CA LEU A 268 26.69 3.47 24.14
C LEU A 268 26.89 2.00 23.75
N GLY A 269 27.97 1.69 22.99
CA GLY A 269 28.25 0.34 22.53
C GLY A 269 27.36 -0.09 21.35
N ALA A 270 26.83 0.85 20.58
CA ALA A 270 26.05 0.53 19.38
C ALA A 270 26.95 0.00 18.27
N GLU A 271 26.46 -1.01 17.54
CA GLU A 271 27.12 -1.53 16.34
C GLU A 271 26.72 -0.69 15.12
N ILE A 272 27.70 0.01 14.52
CA ILE A 272 27.47 0.88 13.35
C ILE A 272 27.78 0.11 12.07
N PHE A 273 26.77 -0.12 11.23
CA PHE A 273 26.89 -0.88 9.98
C PHE A 273 27.03 0.03 8.73
N VAL A 274 26.38 1.20 8.77
CA VAL A 274 26.43 2.19 7.68
C VAL A 274 26.79 3.54 8.26
N GLU A 275 27.77 4.22 7.64
CA GLU A 275 28.19 5.56 8.06
C GLU A 275 28.03 6.62 6.95
N LYS A 276 28.15 6.20 5.70
CA LYS A 276 28.09 7.08 4.52
C LYS A 276 27.65 6.29 3.31
N VAL A 277 26.73 6.85 2.55
CA VAL A 277 26.19 6.26 1.32
C VAL A 277 26.54 7.11 0.10
N ALA A 278 26.82 6.46 -1.02
CA ALA A 278 27.17 7.10 -2.30
C ALA A 278 25.92 7.65 -3.03
N MET A 279 25.17 8.55 -2.36
CA MET A 279 23.93 9.13 -2.87
C MET A 279 23.94 10.67 -2.81
N HIS A 280 23.06 11.30 -3.56
CA HIS A 280 22.78 12.73 -3.55
C HIS A 280 21.28 13.00 -3.77
N PRO A 281 20.62 13.75 -2.84
CA PRO A 281 21.13 14.16 -1.53
C PRO A 281 21.14 12.98 -0.54
N GLY A 282 21.74 13.15 0.66
CA GLY A 282 21.65 12.16 1.72
C GLY A 282 22.95 11.39 2.05
N LYS A 283 24.12 11.84 1.54
CA LYS A 283 25.41 11.18 1.79
C LYS A 283 25.67 10.80 3.26
N PRO A 284 25.47 11.66 4.28
CA PRO A 284 25.73 11.33 5.68
C PRO A 284 24.53 10.58 6.30
N THR A 285 24.30 9.35 5.86
CA THR A 285 23.29 8.46 6.44
C THR A 285 23.98 7.42 7.30
N VAL A 286 23.54 7.27 8.55
CA VAL A 286 24.05 6.31 9.53
C VAL A 286 22.97 5.27 9.81
N PHE A 287 23.38 4.01 9.92
CA PHE A 287 22.55 2.94 10.45
C PHE A 287 23.36 2.14 11.48
N ALA A 288 22.74 1.92 12.65
CA ALA A 288 23.33 1.20 13.77
C ALA A 288 22.28 0.37 14.50
N LYS A 289 22.73 -0.55 15.37
CA LYS A 289 21.90 -1.20 16.39
C LYS A 289 22.44 -0.89 17.77
N LEU A 290 21.53 -0.59 18.69
CA LEU A 290 21.80 -0.52 20.13
C LEU A 290 20.94 -1.58 20.84
N GLY A 291 21.54 -2.70 21.20
CA GLY A 291 20.79 -3.89 21.57
C GLY A 291 19.90 -4.37 20.40
N GLU A 292 18.59 -4.43 20.61
CA GLU A 292 17.64 -4.79 19.55
C GLU A 292 17.08 -3.59 18.79
N THR A 293 17.31 -2.36 19.27
CA THR A 293 16.76 -1.13 18.67
C THR A 293 17.55 -0.73 17.44
N LEU A 294 16.85 -0.46 16.34
CA LEU A 294 17.42 0.09 15.11
C LEU A 294 17.58 1.61 15.23
N ILE A 295 18.77 2.11 14.90
CA ILE A 295 19.08 3.53 14.96
C ILE A 295 19.34 4.04 13.53
N PHE A 296 18.55 5.02 13.08
CA PHE A 296 18.76 5.71 11.82
C PHE A 296 19.20 7.14 12.09
N GLY A 297 20.47 7.45 11.82
CA GLY A 297 20.98 8.79 11.80
C GLY A 297 20.86 9.37 10.40
N LEU A 298 19.97 10.36 10.23
CA LEU A 298 19.62 10.96 8.96
C LEU A 298 20.17 12.39 8.85
N PRO A 299 20.43 12.89 7.63
CA PRO A 299 20.94 14.26 7.46
C PRO A 299 20.02 15.32 8.08
N GLY A 300 20.55 16.53 8.35
CA GLY A 300 19.74 17.66 8.84
C GLY A 300 18.89 18.33 7.75
N ASN A 301 19.28 18.26 6.47
CA ASN A 301 18.53 18.89 5.37
C ASN A 301 17.24 18.13 5.04
N PRO A 302 16.06 18.77 4.98
CA PRO A 302 14.75 18.12 4.85
C PRO A 302 14.60 17.19 3.65
N VAL A 303 15.06 17.58 2.46
CA VAL A 303 14.98 16.73 1.26
C VAL A 303 15.90 15.50 1.39
N SER A 304 17.09 15.67 2.01
CA SER A 304 17.98 14.54 2.30
C SER A 304 17.35 13.56 3.27
N VAL A 305 16.67 14.07 4.29
CA VAL A 305 15.89 13.26 5.27
C VAL A 305 14.85 12.42 4.55
N ALA A 306 14.03 13.06 3.71
CA ALA A 306 12.96 12.37 2.99
C ALA A 306 13.51 11.27 2.06
N VAL A 307 14.56 11.58 1.27
CA VAL A 307 15.19 10.62 0.36
C VAL A 307 15.79 9.45 1.14
N ALA A 308 16.53 9.71 2.23
CA ALA A 308 17.13 8.65 3.04
C ALA A 308 16.05 7.80 3.75
N PHE A 309 14.98 8.42 4.26
CA PHE A 309 13.84 7.69 4.82
C PHE A 309 13.24 6.73 3.80
N HIS A 310 12.89 7.21 2.62
CA HIS A 310 12.24 6.40 1.59
C HIS A 310 13.11 5.25 1.07
N LEU A 311 14.42 5.46 1.00
CA LEU A 311 15.34 4.43 0.49
C LEU A 311 15.76 3.41 1.55
N PHE A 312 15.77 3.76 2.84
CA PHE A 312 16.36 2.91 3.89
C PHE A 312 15.41 2.61 5.05
N ALA A 313 14.89 3.65 5.71
CA ALA A 313 14.08 3.44 6.91
C ALA A 313 12.69 2.84 6.59
N ARG A 314 12.05 3.31 5.53
CA ARG A 314 10.75 2.76 5.10
C ARG A 314 10.81 1.27 4.78
N PRO A 315 11.76 0.75 3.98
CA PRO A 315 11.90 -0.69 3.76
C PRO A 315 12.08 -1.48 5.05
N ALA A 316 12.90 -1.01 6.00
CA ALA A 316 13.09 -1.64 7.29
C ALA A 316 11.78 -1.70 8.10
N LEU A 317 11.05 -0.58 8.21
CA LEU A 317 9.77 -0.52 8.90
C LEU A 317 8.72 -1.47 8.30
N LEU A 318 8.70 -1.63 6.99
CA LEU A 318 7.79 -2.55 6.31
C LEU A 318 8.21 -4.01 6.48
N GLN A 319 9.51 -4.31 6.45
CA GLN A 319 10.04 -5.64 6.77
C GLN A 319 9.69 -6.05 8.19
N MET A 320 9.83 -5.15 9.17
CA MET A 320 9.46 -5.40 10.57
C MET A 320 7.97 -5.76 10.73
N GLN A 321 7.13 -5.37 9.81
CA GLN A 321 5.70 -5.70 9.78
C GLN A 321 5.37 -6.91 8.89
N GLY A 322 6.36 -7.48 8.19
CA GLY A 322 6.19 -8.64 7.31
C GLY A 322 5.68 -8.32 5.92
N ALA A 323 5.79 -7.09 5.46
CA ALA A 323 5.38 -6.72 4.10
C ALA A 323 6.22 -7.44 3.04
N LYS A 324 5.55 -7.97 2.01
CA LYS A 324 6.18 -8.57 0.83
C LYS A 324 6.81 -7.49 -0.05
N GLU A 325 6.09 -6.39 -0.24
CA GLU A 325 6.53 -5.25 -1.05
C GLU A 325 7.03 -4.12 -0.14
N ILE A 326 8.35 -4.09 0.10
CA ILE A 326 8.99 -3.10 0.97
C ILE A 326 9.50 -1.86 0.23
N HIS A 327 9.69 -1.95 -1.08
CA HIS A 327 10.21 -0.85 -1.89
C HIS A 327 9.10 0.02 -2.47
N LEU A 328 9.42 1.29 -2.71
CA LEU A 328 8.55 2.14 -3.51
C LEU A 328 8.55 1.68 -4.98
N PRO A 329 7.41 1.79 -5.68
CA PRO A 329 7.34 1.43 -7.09
C PRO A 329 8.29 2.26 -7.94
N ARG A 330 8.92 1.61 -8.94
CA ARG A 330 9.76 2.25 -9.95
C ARG A 330 9.11 2.13 -11.31
N VAL A 331 9.12 3.22 -12.04
CA VAL A 331 8.60 3.27 -13.40
C VAL A 331 9.57 4.07 -14.27
N GLN A 332 9.39 3.99 -15.60
CA GLN A 332 10.13 4.82 -16.55
C GLN A 332 9.24 5.94 -17.07
N ALA A 333 9.82 7.13 -17.19
CA ALA A 333 9.19 8.29 -17.75
C ALA A 333 10.16 9.06 -18.64
N TYR A 334 9.66 9.87 -19.55
CA TYR A 334 10.51 10.73 -20.37
C TYR A 334 10.78 12.05 -19.65
N ALA A 335 12.04 12.47 -19.63
CA ALA A 335 12.43 13.76 -19.07
C ALA A 335 11.80 14.90 -19.89
N ALA A 336 10.96 15.72 -19.27
CA ALA A 336 10.34 16.87 -19.95
C ALA A 336 11.35 18.02 -20.17
N SER A 337 12.37 18.09 -19.34
CA SER A 337 13.51 19.01 -19.46
C SER A 337 14.79 18.35 -18.97
N ASN A 338 15.93 19.02 -19.11
CA ASN A 338 17.22 18.45 -18.71
C ASN A 338 17.30 18.18 -17.21
N VAL A 339 17.77 16.99 -16.84
CA VAL A 339 18.00 16.55 -15.47
C VAL A 339 19.49 16.51 -15.17
N LYS A 340 19.93 17.16 -14.09
CA LYS A 340 21.36 17.16 -13.71
C LYS A 340 21.68 15.98 -12.79
N GLY A 341 22.79 15.30 -13.03
CA GLY A 341 23.35 14.29 -12.12
C GLY A 341 24.33 14.89 -11.11
N ALA A 342 24.86 14.04 -10.24
CA ALA A 342 25.84 14.40 -9.22
C ALA A 342 26.99 13.37 -9.11
N PRO A 343 27.65 12.98 -10.24
CA PRO A 343 28.70 11.96 -10.20
C PRO A 343 29.82 12.34 -9.21
N PRO A 344 30.46 11.39 -8.55
CA PRO A 344 30.28 9.94 -8.69
C PRO A 344 29.22 9.34 -7.77
N ARG A 345 28.15 10.05 -7.47
CA ARG A 345 27.05 9.61 -6.58
C ARG A 345 25.75 9.51 -7.36
N ARG A 346 24.95 8.48 -7.09
CA ARG A 346 23.60 8.36 -7.64
C ARG A 346 22.74 9.49 -7.10
N SER A 347 22.06 10.20 -7.99
CA SER A 347 21.23 11.35 -7.65
C SER A 347 19.74 10.98 -7.65
N HIS A 348 19.03 11.49 -6.63
CA HIS A 348 17.58 11.35 -6.47
C HIS A 348 16.99 12.76 -6.46
N GLN A 349 16.48 13.22 -7.59
CA GLN A 349 15.98 14.57 -7.71
C GLN A 349 14.46 14.63 -7.62
N PRO A 350 13.90 15.59 -6.87
CA PRO A 350 12.46 15.76 -6.84
C PRO A 350 11.92 16.11 -8.22
N GLY A 351 10.85 15.46 -8.63
CA GLY A 351 10.20 15.65 -9.92
C GLY A 351 8.69 15.55 -9.80
N ARG A 352 8.02 16.03 -10.83
CA ARG A 352 6.57 15.90 -11.01
C ARG A 352 6.30 15.00 -12.21
N LEU A 353 5.54 13.93 -12.00
CA LEU A 353 5.12 13.00 -13.04
C LEU A 353 3.78 13.44 -13.62
N THR A 354 3.67 13.46 -14.94
CA THR A 354 2.43 13.75 -15.64
C THR A 354 2.22 12.76 -16.78
N ILE A 355 0.98 12.50 -17.15
CA ILE A 355 0.66 11.71 -18.34
C ILE A 355 0.10 12.67 -19.39
N ARG A 356 0.82 12.80 -20.52
CA ARG A 356 0.42 13.63 -21.66
C ARG A 356 0.33 12.78 -22.91
N ALA A 357 -0.79 12.83 -23.60
CA ALA A 357 -1.03 12.06 -24.82
C ALA A 357 -0.67 10.56 -24.70
N GLY A 358 -0.98 9.94 -23.55
CA GLY A 358 -0.67 8.52 -23.27
C GLY A 358 0.79 8.23 -22.90
N ARG A 359 1.64 9.25 -22.78
CA ARG A 359 3.06 9.12 -22.41
C ARG A 359 3.32 9.66 -21.01
N ALA A 360 4.06 8.90 -20.20
CA ALA A 360 4.53 9.38 -18.91
C ALA A 360 5.71 10.34 -19.11
N GLU A 361 5.61 11.54 -18.59
CA GLU A 361 6.64 12.58 -18.63
C GLU A 361 6.94 13.05 -17.22
N VAL A 362 8.24 13.27 -16.91
CA VAL A 362 8.67 13.79 -15.61
C VAL A 362 9.38 15.12 -15.79
N GLU A 363 8.87 16.14 -15.09
CA GLU A 363 9.50 17.46 -15.00
C GLU A 363 10.34 17.53 -13.72
N PRO A 364 11.67 17.72 -13.80
CA PRO A 364 12.49 17.98 -12.62
C PRO A 364 12.04 19.30 -11.99
N LEU A 365 11.80 19.30 -10.69
CA LEU A 365 11.44 20.51 -9.96
C LEU A 365 12.66 21.44 -9.86
N LYS A 366 12.41 22.75 -10.02
CA LYS A 366 13.40 23.76 -9.69
C LYS A 366 13.49 23.86 -8.17
N TRP A 367 14.64 23.52 -7.61
CA TRP A 367 14.88 23.51 -6.19
C TRP A 367 16.26 24.13 -5.85
N ALA A 368 16.33 24.77 -4.68
CA ALA A 368 17.55 25.44 -4.22
C ALA A 368 18.56 24.50 -3.53
N GLY A 369 18.30 23.18 -3.59
CA GLY A 369 19.13 22.15 -2.98
C GLY A 369 18.43 21.39 -1.86
N SER A 370 19.18 20.58 -1.13
CA SER A 370 18.65 19.62 -0.15
C SER A 370 17.91 20.21 1.04
N SER A 371 17.96 21.52 1.24
CA SER A 371 17.19 22.24 2.28
C SER A 371 15.83 22.75 1.79
N ASP A 372 15.53 22.65 0.48
CA ASP A 372 14.31 23.24 -0.11
C ASP A 372 13.09 22.33 0.06
N VAL A 373 12.53 22.32 1.26
CA VAL A 373 11.31 21.57 1.58
C VAL A 373 10.09 22.08 0.83
N VAL A 374 10.07 23.36 0.45
CA VAL A 374 8.92 23.96 -0.27
C VAL A 374 8.83 23.40 -1.68
N ALA A 375 9.96 23.30 -2.39
CA ALA A 375 9.99 22.62 -3.68
C ALA A 375 9.67 21.12 -3.55
N PHE A 376 10.22 20.45 -2.53
CA PHE A 376 9.99 19.03 -2.31
C PHE A 376 8.52 18.67 -2.04
N MET A 377 7.77 19.56 -1.38
CA MET A 377 6.32 19.37 -1.17
C MET A 377 5.54 19.15 -2.50
N GLN A 378 6.05 19.66 -3.61
CA GLN A 378 5.43 19.53 -4.94
C GLN A 378 5.85 18.25 -5.68
N ALA A 379 6.82 17.50 -5.14
CA ALA A 379 7.30 16.28 -5.73
C ALA A 379 6.30 15.12 -5.52
N ASP A 380 6.08 14.36 -6.56
CA ASP A 380 5.39 13.08 -6.50
C ASP A 380 6.31 11.90 -6.88
N VAL A 381 7.50 12.21 -7.38
CA VAL A 381 8.52 11.23 -7.72
C VAL A 381 9.94 11.71 -7.38
N LEU A 382 10.87 10.75 -7.30
CA LEU A 382 12.31 10.98 -7.34
C LEU A 382 12.86 10.51 -8.68
N ILE A 383 13.44 11.42 -9.46
CA ILE A 383 14.14 11.10 -10.70
C ILE A 383 15.51 10.52 -10.32
N VAL A 384 15.82 9.32 -10.82
CA VAL A 384 17.08 8.63 -10.52
C VAL A 384 18.09 8.90 -11.63
N VAL A 385 19.22 9.51 -11.28
CA VAL A 385 20.35 9.65 -12.20
C VAL A 385 21.51 8.81 -11.68
N PRO A 386 21.97 7.81 -12.46
CA PRO A 386 23.07 6.93 -12.08
C PRO A 386 24.37 7.67 -11.75
N GLU A 387 25.23 7.04 -11.00
CA GLU A 387 26.49 7.59 -10.50
C GLU A 387 27.54 7.89 -11.59
N ASP A 388 27.44 7.26 -12.76
CA ASP A 388 28.29 7.41 -13.93
C ASP A 388 27.77 8.45 -14.93
N ARG A 389 26.54 8.97 -14.75
CA ARG A 389 25.93 9.95 -15.65
C ARG A 389 25.96 11.37 -15.09
N LYS A 390 26.29 12.33 -15.95
CA LYS A 390 26.21 13.76 -15.62
C LYS A 390 24.77 14.29 -15.61
N GLY A 391 23.82 13.53 -16.16
CA GLY A 391 22.41 13.89 -16.25
C GLY A 391 21.72 13.26 -17.45
N TYR A 392 20.53 13.75 -17.73
CA TYR A 392 19.72 13.38 -18.89
C TYR A 392 19.31 14.65 -19.65
N GLU A 393 19.17 14.52 -20.96
CA GLU A 393 18.61 15.57 -21.82
C GLU A 393 17.09 15.41 -21.89
N ALA A 394 16.39 16.50 -22.26
CA ALA A 394 14.96 16.47 -22.51
C ALA A 394 14.61 15.41 -23.57
N GLY A 395 13.60 14.61 -23.32
CA GLY A 395 13.16 13.50 -24.17
C GLY A 395 13.82 12.17 -23.91
N GLU A 396 14.88 12.08 -23.09
CA GLU A 396 15.46 10.79 -22.69
C GLU A 396 14.55 10.04 -21.71
N LEU A 397 14.61 8.71 -21.76
CA LEU A 397 13.91 7.84 -20.82
C LEU A 397 14.71 7.75 -19.51
N VAL A 398 14.05 7.98 -18.39
CA VAL A 398 14.65 8.02 -17.05
C VAL A 398 13.88 7.14 -16.08
N ASP A 399 14.59 6.56 -15.11
CA ASP A 399 13.94 5.85 -14.02
C ASP A 399 13.44 6.83 -12.95
N VAL A 400 12.23 6.61 -12.47
CA VAL A 400 11.63 7.39 -11.38
C VAL A 400 11.09 6.48 -10.29
N ILE A 401 11.21 6.92 -9.04
CA ILE A 401 10.63 6.27 -7.86
C ILE A 401 9.37 7.04 -7.50
N LEU A 402 8.23 6.37 -7.44
CA LEU A 402 6.96 6.98 -7.03
C LEU A 402 6.94 7.18 -5.51
N LEU A 403 6.60 8.41 -5.05
CA LEU A 403 6.52 8.75 -3.62
C LEU A 403 5.12 8.55 -3.02
N ARG A 404 4.10 8.28 -3.87
CA ARG A 404 2.69 8.13 -3.49
C ARG A 404 2.10 6.88 -4.09
#